data_044ba9dfc17c9f0e62d5e5bb5520cd2a
#
_entry.id   044ba9dfc17c9f0e62d5e5bb5520cd2a
#
_cell.length_a   1.000
_cell.length_b   1.000
_cell.length_c   1.000
_cell.angle_alpha   90.00
_cell.angle_beta   90.00
_cell.angle_gamma   90.00
#
_symmetry.space_group_name_H-M   'P 1'
#
loop_
_entity.id
_entity.type
_entity.pdbx_description
1 polymer ?
#
loop_
_entity_poly.entity_id
_entity_poly.type
_entity_poly.pdbx_seq_one_letter_code
_entity_poly.pdbx_strand_id
1 'polypeptide(L)'
;MATTESYIKFVCEQIEGVGVIRYKKMFGDYMVYADDKPVLLVCDDTVFVKILPELETLMQNAEKGLPYDGAKEHYILDIENRNLAREVTELLAKITPLPKKRVKK
;
A
#
# COMPACT_ATOMS: atom_id res chain seq x y z
N MET A 1 14.11 9.57 5.66
CA MET A 1 14.95 8.46 5.21
C MET A 1 14.21 7.62 4.21
N ALA A 2 14.93 7.03 3.29
CA ALA A 2 14.29 6.20 2.28
C ALA A 2 13.96 4.82 2.87
N THR A 3 12.98 4.18 2.28
CA THR A 3 12.61 2.82 2.64
C THR A 3 13.70 1.86 2.20
N THR A 4 14.06 0.92 3.07
CA THR A 4 15.09 -0.06 2.73
C THR A 4 14.50 -1.18 1.89
N GLU A 5 15.35 -1.81 1.09
CA GLU A 5 14.93 -2.94 0.28
C GLU A 5 14.50 -4.12 1.13
N SER A 6 15.16 -4.36 2.25
CA SER A 6 14.73 -5.44 3.13
C SER A 6 13.33 -5.20 3.68
N TYR A 7 13.01 -3.96 3.97
CA TYR A 7 11.68 -3.65 4.48
C TYR A 7 10.61 -3.91 3.42
N ILE A 8 10.86 -3.48 2.17
CA ILE A 8 9.85 -3.70 1.14
C ILE A 8 9.66 -5.19 0.85
N LYS A 9 10.70 -5.97 0.96
CA LYS A 9 10.57 -7.43 0.79
C LYS A 9 9.73 -8.03 1.92
N PHE A 10 9.92 -7.55 3.13
CA PHE A 10 9.11 -7.98 4.26
C PHE A 10 7.63 -7.62 4.03
N VAL A 11 7.37 -6.42 3.56
CA VAL A 11 6.00 -5.99 3.27
C VAL A 11 5.35 -6.94 2.27
N CYS A 12 6.06 -7.27 1.21
CA CYS A 12 5.52 -8.16 0.18
C CYS A 12 5.26 -9.57 0.73
N GLU A 13 6.10 -10.03 1.63
CA GLU A 13 5.88 -11.34 2.26
C GLU A 13 4.62 -11.35 3.10
N GLN A 14 4.34 -10.25 3.78
CA GLN A 14 3.17 -10.19 4.65
C GLN A 14 1.86 -10.25 3.87
N ILE A 15 1.87 -9.86 2.62
CA ILE A 15 0.67 -9.88 1.79
C ILE A 15 0.75 -10.90 0.67
N GLU A 16 1.66 -11.85 0.80
CA GLU A 16 1.82 -12.90 -0.18
C GLU A 16 0.52 -13.71 -0.29
N GLY A 17 0.12 -14.03 -1.53
CA GLY A 17 -1.10 -14.78 -1.76
C GLY A 17 -2.33 -13.93 -2.06
N VAL A 18 -2.24 -12.61 -1.93
CA VAL A 18 -3.37 -11.73 -2.21
C VAL A 18 -3.53 -11.49 -3.72
N GLY A 19 -2.63 -11.98 -4.50
CA GLY A 19 -2.63 -11.75 -5.93
C GLY A 19 -1.19 -11.70 -6.39
N VAL A 20 -0.97 -11.19 -7.58
CA VAL A 20 0.40 -11.03 -8.07
C VAL A 20 0.95 -9.75 -7.46
N ILE A 21 1.90 -9.90 -6.55
CA ILE A 21 2.46 -8.78 -5.82
C ILE A 21 3.72 -8.30 -6.50
N ARG A 22 3.78 -7.00 -6.74
CA ARG A 22 4.95 -6.35 -7.32
C ARG A 22 5.22 -5.07 -6.60
N TYR A 23 6.42 -4.55 -6.73
CA TYR A 23 6.71 -3.22 -6.19
C TYR A 23 7.58 -2.46 -7.17
N LYS A 24 7.50 -1.15 -7.06
CA LYS A 24 8.26 -0.25 -7.93
C LYS A 24 8.86 0.84 -7.06
N LYS A 25 10.12 1.08 -7.24
CA LYS A 25 10.81 2.14 -6.52
C LYS A 25 10.49 3.49 -7.14
N MET A 26 10.16 4.46 -6.29
CA MET A 26 9.86 5.82 -6.74
C MET A 26 10.42 6.81 -5.74
N PHE A 27 11.37 7.62 -6.18
CA PHE A 27 11.91 8.70 -5.35
C PHE A 27 12.35 8.23 -3.96
N GLY A 28 12.98 7.06 -3.90
CA GLY A 28 13.47 6.53 -2.64
C GLY A 28 12.46 5.72 -1.84
N ASP A 29 11.21 5.74 -2.26
CA ASP A 29 10.15 4.98 -1.62
C ASP A 29 9.62 3.93 -2.58
N TYR A 30 8.58 3.22 -2.18
CA TYR A 30 8.06 2.14 -3.01
C TYR A 30 6.55 2.18 -3.09
N MET A 31 6.03 1.83 -4.25
CA MET A 31 4.61 1.59 -4.43
C MET A 31 4.42 0.09 -4.64
N VAL A 32 3.51 -0.50 -3.88
CA VAL A 32 3.22 -1.93 -3.98
C VAL A 32 1.95 -2.14 -4.78
N TYR A 33 2.01 -3.08 -5.70
CA TYR A 33 0.88 -3.40 -6.59
C TYR A 33 0.40 -4.82 -6.33
N ALA A 34 -0.91 -4.99 -6.39
CA ALA A 34 -1.53 -6.32 -6.38
C ALA A 34 -2.33 -6.43 -7.68
N ASP A 35 -1.99 -7.41 -8.50
CA ASP A 35 -2.62 -7.60 -9.82
C ASP A 35 -2.59 -6.30 -10.63
N ASP A 36 -1.43 -5.63 -10.60
CA ASP A 36 -1.18 -4.38 -11.31
C ASP A 36 -1.95 -3.19 -10.79
N LYS A 37 -2.59 -3.32 -9.63
CA LYS A 37 -3.31 -2.21 -9.00
C LYS A 37 -2.49 -1.67 -7.84
N PRO A 38 -2.29 -0.34 -7.77
CA PRO A 38 -1.52 0.24 -6.67
C PRO A 38 -2.33 0.12 -5.37
N VAL A 39 -1.80 -0.57 -4.40
CA VAL A 39 -2.53 -0.83 -3.17
C VAL A 39 -1.84 -0.27 -1.93
N LEU A 40 -0.52 -0.31 -1.87
CA LEU A 40 0.20 0.18 -0.70
C LEU A 40 1.27 1.17 -1.12
N LEU A 41 1.48 2.17 -0.28
CA LEU A 41 2.56 3.13 -0.48
C LEU A 41 3.50 2.99 0.72
N VAL A 42 4.75 2.68 0.46
CA VAL A 42 5.73 2.44 1.52
C VAL A 42 6.75 3.57 1.51
N CYS A 43 6.73 4.38 2.56
CA CYS A 43 7.64 5.52 2.70
C CYS A 43 8.27 5.48 4.07
N ASP A 44 9.59 5.68 4.12
CA ASP A 44 10.30 5.81 5.38
C ASP A 44 9.99 4.61 6.30
N ASP A 45 10.05 3.39 5.73
CA ASP A 45 9.78 2.14 6.44
C ASP A 45 8.43 2.14 7.14
N THR A 46 7.44 2.76 6.50
CA THR A 46 6.07 2.82 7.00
C THR A 46 5.13 2.54 5.85
N VAL A 47 4.12 1.72 6.09
CA VAL A 47 3.15 1.35 5.07
C VAL A 47 1.92 2.23 5.19
N PHE A 48 1.56 2.89 4.10
CA PHE A 48 0.40 3.78 4.04
C PHE A 48 -0.64 3.24 3.08
N VAL A 49 -1.92 3.44 3.42
CA VAL A 49 -3.02 3.11 2.51
C VAL A 49 -3.96 4.30 2.47
N LYS A 50 -4.65 4.45 1.36
CA LYS A 50 -5.57 5.55 1.18
C LYS A 50 -6.72 5.46 2.18
N ILE A 51 -7.20 6.62 2.61
CA ILE A 51 -8.36 6.68 3.48
C ILE A 51 -9.60 6.58 2.60
N LEU A 52 -10.20 5.39 2.61
CA LEU A 52 -11.39 5.11 1.80
C LEU A 52 -12.50 4.62 2.72
N PRO A 53 -13.76 4.94 2.37
CA PRO A 53 -14.88 4.48 3.20
C PRO A 53 -14.90 2.97 3.38
N GLU A 54 -14.49 2.22 2.37
CA GLU A 54 -14.48 0.76 2.43
C GLU A 54 -13.52 0.23 3.46
N LEU A 55 -12.51 1.00 3.83
CA LEU A 55 -11.51 0.58 4.82
C LEU A 55 -11.84 1.02 6.22
N GLU A 56 -12.89 1.80 6.40
CA GLU A 56 -13.16 2.44 7.69
C GLU A 56 -13.25 1.43 8.83
N THR A 57 -13.95 0.33 8.63
CA THR A 57 -14.10 -0.69 9.66
C THR A 57 -12.78 -1.39 9.97
N LEU A 58 -12.05 -1.78 8.93
CA LEU A 58 -10.78 -2.47 9.12
C LEU A 58 -9.73 -1.58 9.76
N MET A 59 -9.78 -0.28 9.47
CA MET A 59 -8.75 0.66 9.87
C MET A 59 -9.23 1.61 10.96
N GLN A 60 -10.28 1.24 11.69
CA GLN A 60 -10.87 2.18 12.66
C GLN A 60 -9.90 2.53 13.79
N ASN A 61 -8.98 1.65 14.12
CA ASN A 61 -7.99 1.91 15.16
C ASN A 61 -6.63 2.30 14.60
N ALA A 62 -6.54 2.50 13.31
CA ALA A 62 -5.27 2.80 12.67
C ALA A 62 -4.89 4.26 12.88
N GLU A 63 -3.60 4.49 12.99
CA GLU A 63 -3.07 5.85 13.00
C GLU A 63 -3.12 6.41 11.60
N LYS A 64 -3.04 7.71 11.50
CA LYS A 64 -3.01 8.40 10.22
C LYS A 64 -1.75 9.23 10.13
N GLY A 65 -1.27 9.41 8.92
CA GLY A 65 -0.09 10.22 8.72
C GLY A 65 0.07 10.63 7.28
N LEU A 66 1.10 11.40 7.02
CA LEU A 66 1.41 11.87 5.68
C LEU A 66 2.59 11.08 5.13
N PRO A 67 2.43 10.41 3.98
CA PRO A 67 3.56 9.66 3.39
C PRO A 67 4.73 10.56 3.02
N TYR A 68 4.43 11.80 2.63
CA TYR A 68 5.46 12.78 2.27
C TYR A 68 4.85 14.16 2.34
N ASP A 69 5.69 15.17 2.28
CA ASP A 69 5.22 16.56 2.34
C ASP A 69 4.28 16.86 1.19
N GLY A 70 3.15 17.45 1.51
CA GLY A 70 2.16 17.82 0.51
C GLY A 70 1.21 16.71 0.14
N ALA A 71 1.39 15.51 0.68
CA ALA A 71 0.48 14.41 0.43
C ALA A 71 -0.78 14.56 1.26
N LYS A 72 -1.83 13.87 0.83
CA LYS A 72 -3.03 13.76 1.63
C LYS A 72 -2.80 12.79 2.76
N GLU A 73 -3.59 12.93 3.81
CA GLU A 73 -3.52 12.01 4.94
C GLU A 73 -3.87 10.60 4.50
N HIS A 74 -3.14 9.63 5.05
CA HIS A 74 -3.35 8.22 4.76
C HIS A 74 -3.45 7.47 6.08
N TYR A 75 -4.04 6.28 6.05
CA TYR A 75 -3.95 5.36 7.18
C TYR A 75 -2.56 4.76 7.21
N ILE A 76 -2.08 4.52 8.42
CA ILE A 76 -0.83 3.77 8.61
C ILE A 76 -1.23 2.32 8.89
N LEU A 77 -0.80 1.41 8.02
CA LEU A 77 -1.12 0.00 8.15
C LEU A 77 -0.10 -0.71 9.02
N ASP A 78 -0.59 -1.44 10.01
CA ASP A 78 0.28 -2.27 10.84
C ASP A 78 0.65 -3.52 10.03
N ILE A 79 1.75 -3.43 9.32
CA ILE A 79 2.17 -4.52 8.41
C ILE A 79 2.56 -5.78 9.18
N GLU A 80 2.88 -5.67 10.45
CA GLU A 80 3.21 -6.84 11.26
C GLU A 80 1.98 -7.66 11.59
N ASN A 81 0.82 -7.06 11.54
CA ASN A 81 -0.43 -7.80 11.69
C ASN A 81 -0.79 -8.40 10.33
N ARG A 82 -0.30 -9.61 10.10
CA ARG A 82 -0.42 -10.25 8.79
C ARG A 82 -1.86 -10.39 8.32
N ASN A 83 -2.74 -10.80 9.24
CA ASN A 83 -4.15 -10.96 8.87
C ASN A 83 -4.76 -9.64 8.41
N LEU A 84 -4.52 -8.58 9.15
CA LEU A 84 -5.04 -7.27 8.79
C LEU A 84 -4.42 -6.79 7.48
N ALA A 85 -3.12 -6.95 7.33
CA ALA A 85 -2.42 -6.52 6.13
C ALA A 85 -3.00 -7.20 4.89
N ARG A 86 -3.26 -8.49 4.98
CA ARG A 86 -3.82 -9.23 3.86
C ARG A 86 -5.25 -8.83 3.57
N GLU A 87 -6.06 -8.64 4.62
CA GLU A 87 -7.45 -8.21 4.42
C GLU A 87 -7.53 -6.85 3.76
N VAL A 88 -6.72 -5.91 4.23
CA VAL A 88 -6.70 -4.56 3.67
C VAL A 88 -6.25 -4.60 2.22
N THR A 89 -5.17 -5.33 1.95
CA THR A 89 -4.64 -5.40 0.60
C THR A 89 -5.62 -6.07 -0.35
N GLU A 90 -6.27 -7.14 0.11
CA GLU A 90 -7.25 -7.84 -0.70
C GLU A 90 -8.43 -6.93 -1.04
N LEU A 91 -8.92 -6.20 -0.06
CA LEU A 91 -10.01 -5.27 -0.30
C LEU A 91 -9.60 -4.18 -1.27
N LEU A 92 -8.41 -3.62 -1.09
CA LEU A 92 -7.90 -2.59 -2.00
C LEU A 92 -7.75 -3.13 -3.42
N ALA A 93 -7.30 -4.37 -3.56
CA ALA A 93 -7.18 -4.97 -4.88
C ALA A 93 -8.54 -5.11 -5.56
N LYS A 94 -9.58 -5.32 -4.77
CA LYS A 94 -10.93 -5.43 -5.30
C LYS A 94 -11.50 -4.10 -5.75
N ILE A 95 -11.32 -3.07 -4.92
CA ILE A 95 -12.00 -1.79 -5.17
C ILE A 95 -11.18 -0.80 -5.98
N THR A 96 -9.86 -1.02 -6.08
CA THR A 96 -9.01 -0.13 -6.84
C THR A 96 -9.08 -0.49 -8.31
N PRO A 97 -9.42 0.45 -9.18
CA PRO A 97 -9.44 0.14 -10.61
C PRO A 97 -8.04 0.00 -11.16
N LEU A 98 -7.90 -0.71 -12.25
CA LEU A 98 -6.63 -0.77 -12.94
C LEU A 98 -6.25 0.64 -13.39
N PRO A 99 -4.98 1.01 -13.28
CA PRO A 99 -4.57 2.32 -13.79
C PRO A 99 -4.85 2.38 -15.27
N LYS A 100 -5.35 3.51 -15.72
CA LYS A 100 -5.57 3.70 -17.14
C LYS A 100 -4.25 3.68 -17.84
N LYS A 101 -4.14 2.84 -18.83
CA LYS A 101 -2.99 2.88 -19.69
C LYS A 101 -3.00 4.15 -20.48
N ARG A 102 -1.89 4.83 -20.48
CA ARG A 102 -1.76 6.00 -21.29
C ARG A 102 -1.69 5.56 -22.74
N VAL A 103 -2.69 5.93 -23.50
CA VAL A 103 -2.71 5.57 -24.89
C VAL A 103 -1.81 6.52 -25.66
N LYS A 104 -0.90 5.98 -26.42
CA LYS A 104 -0.06 6.80 -27.27
C LYS A 104 -0.78 7.16 -28.51
N LYS A 105 -0.76 8.40 -28.83
CA LYS A 105 -1.38 8.85 -30.05
C LYS A 105 -0.36 9.20 -31.07
#